data_e1cd10fbe8e89c63376695d2db2bf61d
#
_entry.id   e1cd10fbe8e89c63376695d2db2bf61d
#
_cell.length_a   1.000
_cell.length_b   1.000
_cell.length_c   1.000
_cell.angle_alpha   90.00
_cell.angle_beta   90.00
_cell.angle_gamma   90.00
#
_symmetry.space_group_name_H-M   'P 1'
#
loop_
_entity.id
_entity.type
_entity.pdbx_description
1 polymer ?
#
loop_
_entity_poly.entity_id
_entity_poly.type
_entity_poly.pdbx_seq_one_letter_code
_entity_poly.pdbx_strand_id
1 'polypeptide(L)'
;MEKERAHELVLSFMKDVELNVQFLDSLIDGDKRHLLKCDSIALYIVKTQKNIDLKYVYDIPLHSFRYLSNNDTYDQMRSSGSLRYIKDTTLLRKMIEYSNLSKATEFRNVVQEYDYKANEFQNTINKYTA
;
A
#
# COMPACT_ATOMS: atom_id res chain seq x y z
N MET A 1 -12.60 -20.20 28.87
CA MET A 1 -12.70 -18.73 28.65
C MET A 1 -11.50 -18.16 27.89
N GLU A 2 -10.29 -18.32 28.35
CA GLU A 2 -9.10 -17.74 27.68
C GLU A 2 -8.78 -18.38 26.33
N LYS A 3 -9.02 -19.70 26.16
CA LYS A 3 -8.87 -20.40 24.89
C LYS A 3 -9.89 -19.97 23.85
N GLU A 4 -11.13 -19.75 24.26
CA GLU A 4 -12.21 -19.27 23.38
C GLU A 4 -11.92 -17.87 22.90
N ARG A 5 -11.47 -17.00 23.83
CA ARG A 5 -11.07 -15.63 23.50
C ARG A 5 -9.87 -15.59 22.54
N ALA A 6 -8.88 -16.47 22.75
CA ALA A 6 -7.74 -16.59 21.84
C ALA A 6 -8.18 -17.05 20.44
N HIS A 7 -9.11 -17.99 20.35
CA HIS A 7 -9.68 -18.44 19.10
C HIS A 7 -10.42 -17.31 18.35
N GLU A 8 -11.26 -16.57 19.05
CA GLU A 8 -11.97 -15.42 18.50
C GLU A 8 -10.98 -14.34 17.99
N LEU A 9 -9.91 -14.09 18.74
CA LEU A 9 -8.87 -13.13 18.33
C LEU A 9 -8.10 -13.62 17.09
N VAL A 10 -7.82 -14.92 16.95
CA VAL A 10 -7.22 -15.50 15.75
C VAL A 10 -8.15 -15.32 14.55
N LEU A 11 -9.45 -15.55 14.70
CA LEU A 11 -10.42 -15.31 13.63
C LEU A 11 -10.50 -13.85 13.24
N SER A 12 -10.45 -12.93 14.20
CA SER A 12 -10.40 -11.49 13.93
C SER A 12 -9.11 -11.09 13.22
N PHE A 13 -7.98 -11.68 13.60
CA PHE A 13 -6.71 -11.46 12.92
C PHE A 13 -6.76 -11.93 11.46
N MET A 14 -7.33 -13.10 11.19
CA MET A 14 -7.52 -13.62 9.82
C MET A 14 -8.36 -12.65 8.99
N LYS A 15 -9.38 -12.07 9.59
CA LYS A 15 -10.23 -11.07 8.93
C LYS A 15 -9.48 -9.79 8.60
N ASP A 16 -8.62 -9.31 9.50
CA ASP A 16 -7.74 -8.17 9.25
C ASP A 16 -6.78 -8.45 8.09
N VAL A 17 -6.19 -9.65 8.04
CA VAL A 17 -5.32 -10.08 6.93
C VAL A 17 -6.08 -10.07 5.61
N GLU A 18 -7.29 -10.61 5.59
CA GLU A 18 -8.15 -10.67 4.41
C GLU A 18 -8.47 -9.27 3.87
N LEU A 19 -8.82 -8.33 4.75
CA LEU A 19 -9.05 -6.94 4.39
C LEU A 19 -7.77 -6.26 3.86
N ASN A 20 -6.63 -6.53 4.46
CA ASN A 20 -5.35 -6.02 3.99
C ASN A 20 -4.99 -6.54 2.59
N VAL A 21 -5.25 -7.82 2.31
CA VAL A 21 -5.07 -8.42 0.97
C VAL A 21 -5.97 -7.74 -0.05
N GLN A 22 -7.26 -7.57 0.25
CA GLN A 22 -8.19 -6.87 -0.64
C GLN A 22 -7.76 -5.43 -0.91
N PHE A 23 -7.26 -4.74 0.09
CA PHE A 23 -6.75 -3.39 -0.06
C PHE A 23 -5.51 -3.35 -0.95
N LEU A 24 -4.56 -4.27 -0.76
CA LEU A 24 -3.37 -4.41 -1.62
C LEU A 24 -3.75 -4.71 -3.07
N ASP A 25 -4.69 -5.61 -3.32
CA ASP A 25 -5.18 -5.92 -4.66
C ASP A 25 -5.75 -4.66 -5.34
N SER A 26 -6.52 -3.86 -4.61
CA SER A 26 -7.05 -2.59 -5.10
C SER A 26 -5.95 -1.58 -5.45
N LEU A 27 -4.89 -1.53 -4.65
CA LEU A 27 -3.72 -0.67 -4.91
C LEU A 27 -2.98 -1.12 -6.16
N ILE A 28 -2.74 -2.41 -6.31
CA ILE A 28 -2.06 -3.00 -7.48
C ILE A 28 -2.85 -2.68 -8.76
N ASP A 29 -4.16 -2.85 -8.73
CA ASP A 29 -5.03 -2.51 -9.88
C ASP A 29 -5.01 -1.02 -10.20
N GLY A 30 -4.98 -0.17 -9.18
CA GLY A 30 -4.82 1.27 -9.32
C GLY A 30 -3.49 1.65 -9.97
N ASP A 31 -2.40 1.04 -9.52
CA ASP A 31 -1.07 1.27 -10.06
C ASP A 31 -0.95 0.80 -11.52
N LYS A 32 -1.52 -0.35 -11.86
CA LYS A 32 -1.55 -0.83 -13.25
C LYS A 32 -2.27 0.14 -14.17
N ARG A 33 -3.42 0.66 -13.76
CA ARG A 33 -4.16 1.67 -14.53
C ARG A 33 -3.36 2.96 -14.68
N HIS A 34 -2.67 3.35 -13.63
CA HIS A 34 -1.81 4.54 -13.64
C HIS A 34 -0.64 4.38 -14.63
N LEU A 35 0.03 3.24 -14.62
CA LEU A 35 1.10 2.92 -15.57
C LEU A 35 0.61 2.98 -17.03
N LEU A 36 -0.57 2.42 -17.33
CA LEU A 36 -1.15 2.50 -18.67
C LEU A 36 -1.41 3.94 -19.11
N LYS A 37 -1.86 4.81 -18.23
CA LYS A 37 -2.02 6.23 -18.50
C LYS A 37 -0.68 6.92 -18.76
N CYS A 38 0.34 6.64 -17.96
CA CYS A 38 1.68 7.17 -18.16
C CYS A 38 2.25 6.76 -19.52
N ASP A 39 2.09 5.50 -19.91
CA ASP A 39 2.53 4.99 -21.22
C ASP A 39 1.79 5.70 -22.37
N SER A 40 0.48 5.88 -22.23
CA SER A 40 -0.33 6.59 -23.24
C SER A 40 0.13 8.04 -23.42
N ILE A 41 0.49 8.70 -22.34
CA ILE A 41 0.97 10.09 -22.37
C ILE A 41 2.38 10.17 -22.94
N ALA A 42 3.25 9.24 -22.57
CA ALA A 42 4.60 9.16 -23.16
C ALA A 42 4.51 8.99 -24.70
N LEU A 43 3.63 8.11 -25.18
CA LEU A 43 3.39 7.94 -26.62
C LEU A 43 2.81 9.19 -27.26
N TYR A 44 1.89 9.87 -26.59
CA TYR A 44 1.32 11.13 -27.07
C TYR A 44 2.38 12.21 -27.25
N ILE A 45 3.24 12.39 -26.25
CA ILE A 45 4.34 13.37 -26.28
C ILE A 45 5.30 13.06 -27.43
N VAL A 46 5.70 11.78 -27.56
CA VAL A 46 6.63 11.36 -28.63
C VAL A 46 6.04 11.57 -30.03
N LYS A 47 4.76 11.28 -30.23
CA LYS A 47 4.09 11.40 -31.54
C LYS A 47 3.79 12.85 -31.91
N THR A 48 3.43 13.69 -30.94
CA THR A 48 2.94 15.03 -31.22
C THR A 48 4.07 16.05 -31.40
N GLN A 49 5.16 15.91 -30.66
CA GLN A 49 6.40 16.74 -30.66
C GLN A 49 6.21 18.28 -30.72
N LYS A 50 5.08 18.75 -31.23
CA LYS A 50 4.69 20.16 -31.34
C LYS A 50 3.26 20.32 -30.84
N ASN A 51 2.97 21.40 -30.13
CA ASN A 51 1.64 21.73 -29.61
C ASN A 51 1.04 20.66 -28.68
N ILE A 52 1.82 20.26 -27.68
CA ILE A 52 1.37 19.32 -26.66
C ILE A 52 0.23 19.97 -25.87
N ASP A 53 -0.92 19.29 -25.81
CA ASP A 53 -2.01 19.70 -24.94
C ASP A 53 -1.66 19.38 -23.49
N LEU A 54 -1.24 20.42 -22.78
CA LEU A 54 -0.81 20.30 -21.38
C LEU A 54 -1.94 19.83 -20.45
N LYS A 55 -3.20 20.12 -20.80
CA LYS A 55 -4.35 19.63 -20.07
C LYS A 55 -4.39 18.09 -20.03
N TYR A 56 -4.08 17.45 -21.15
CA TYR A 56 -4.01 16.00 -21.23
C TYR A 56 -2.90 15.41 -20.34
N VAL A 57 -1.77 16.11 -20.21
CA VAL A 57 -0.67 15.72 -19.33
C VAL A 57 -1.00 15.97 -17.85
N TYR A 58 -1.76 17.03 -17.57
CA TYR A 58 -2.19 17.35 -16.19
C TYR A 58 -3.25 16.41 -15.61
N ASP A 59 -4.02 15.76 -16.48
CA ASP A 59 -5.02 14.78 -16.03
C ASP A 59 -4.42 13.46 -15.52
N ILE A 60 -3.08 13.37 -15.45
CA ILE A 60 -2.44 12.26 -14.73
C ILE A 60 -2.60 12.50 -13.24
N PRO A 61 -3.40 11.72 -12.54
CA PRO A 61 -3.37 11.77 -11.09
C PRO A 61 -2.02 11.22 -10.61
N LEU A 62 -1.12 12.09 -10.23
CA LEU A 62 0.12 11.73 -9.53
C LEU A 62 -0.20 11.36 -8.08
N HIS A 63 -1.06 10.34 -7.91
CA HIS A 63 -1.40 9.84 -6.59
C HIS A 63 -0.48 8.68 -6.25
N SER A 64 0.28 8.85 -5.19
CA SER A 64 0.89 7.72 -4.53
C SER A 64 -0.18 7.03 -3.69
N PHE A 65 -0.40 5.78 -3.96
CA PHE A 65 -1.26 4.95 -3.13
C PHE A 65 -0.45 4.47 -1.93
N ARG A 66 -0.87 4.85 -0.73
CA ARG A 66 -0.22 4.40 0.50
C ARG A 66 -0.91 3.14 1.01
N TYR A 67 -0.14 2.09 1.21
CA TYR A 67 -0.62 0.94 1.94
C TYR A 67 -0.64 1.25 3.44
N LEU A 68 -1.83 1.20 4.01
CA LEU A 68 -2.05 1.27 5.44
C LEU A 68 -2.59 -0.10 5.88
N SER A 69 -1.75 -0.88 6.53
CA SER A 69 -2.17 -2.17 7.06
C SER A 69 -2.99 -2.00 8.33
N ASN A 70 -4.05 -2.79 8.46
CA ASN A 70 -4.77 -2.96 9.72
C ASN A 70 -4.06 -4.05 10.54
N ASN A 71 -3.45 -3.66 11.65
CA ASN A 71 -2.79 -4.55 12.60
C ASN A 71 -3.44 -4.51 13.99
N ASP A 72 -4.63 -3.96 14.11
CA ASP A 72 -5.29 -3.69 15.39
C ASP A 72 -5.49 -4.96 16.22
N THR A 73 -5.92 -6.04 15.60
CA THR A 73 -6.13 -7.32 16.30
C THR A 73 -4.82 -7.88 16.84
N TYR A 74 -3.75 -7.87 16.04
CA TYR A 74 -2.44 -8.35 16.47
C TYR A 74 -1.88 -7.50 17.61
N ASP A 75 -1.98 -6.18 17.52
CA ASP A 75 -1.52 -5.27 18.57
C ASP A 75 -2.32 -5.46 19.86
N GLN A 76 -3.62 -5.72 19.77
CA GLN A 76 -4.44 -6.08 20.90
C GLN A 76 -4.02 -7.40 21.53
N MET A 77 -3.76 -8.44 20.73
CA MET A 77 -3.29 -9.74 21.23
C MET A 77 -1.94 -9.61 21.92
N ARG A 78 -1.04 -8.82 21.34
CA ARG A 78 0.27 -8.57 21.92
C ARG A 78 0.19 -7.82 23.24
N SER A 79 -0.57 -6.75 23.30
CA SER A 79 -0.70 -5.92 24.51
C SER A 79 -1.45 -6.62 25.65
N SER A 80 -2.44 -7.45 25.34
CA SER A 80 -3.19 -8.25 26.32
C SER A 80 -2.45 -9.52 26.77
N GLY A 81 -1.34 -9.87 26.12
CA GLY A 81 -0.64 -11.14 26.37
C GLY A 81 -1.37 -12.38 25.84
N SER A 82 -2.38 -12.19 25.01
CA SER A 82 -3.21 -13.31 24.48
C SER A 82 -2.46 -14.21 23.49
N LEU A 83 -1.33 -13.74 22.93
CA LEU A 83 -0.48 -14.55 22.04
C LEU A 83 0.02 -15.84 22.72
N ARG A 84 0.20 -15.83 24.03
CA ARG A 84 0.63 -17.01 24.82
C ARG A 84 -0.35 -18.17 24.78
N TYR A 85 -1.60 -17.93 24.42
CA TYR A 85 -2.64 -18.98 24.33
C TYR A 85 -2.66 -19.68 22.96
N ILE A 86 -1.92 -19.17 21.99
CA ILE A 86 -1.75 -19.81 20.69
C ILE A 86 -0.71 -20.92 20.84
N LYS A 87 -1.16 -22.15 20.86
CA LYS A 87 -0.28 -23.33 21.05
C LYS A 87 0.41 -23.77 19.75
N ASP A 88 -0.16 -23.45 18.61
CA ASP A 88 0.46 -23.72 17.32
C ASP A 88 1.60 -22.73 17.08
N THR A 89 2.82 -23.22 17.29
CA THR A 89 4.04 -22.40 17.14
C THR A 89 4.29 -21.95 15.71
N THR A 90 3.85 -22.75 14.74
CA THR A 90 3.95 -22.38 13.31
C THR A 90 3.00 -21.23 12.97
N LEU A 91 1.77 -21.28 13.44
CA LEU A 91 0.81 -20.21 13.29
C LEU A 91 1.31 -18.93 13.97
N LEU A 92 1.75 -19.02 15.22
CA LEU A 92 2.28 -17.89 15.98
C LEU A 92 3.46 -17.23 15.25
N ARG A 93 4.39 -18.01 14.75
CA ARG A 93 5.53 -17.49 13.96
C ARG A 93 5.07 -16.75 12.72
N LYS A 94 4.15 -17.32 11.95
CA LYS A 94 3.60 -16.67 10.76
C LYS A 94 2.88 -15.37 11.08
N MET A 95 2.15 -15.31 12.18
CA MET A 95 1.47 -14.08 12.63
C MET A 95 2.49 -13.00 12.97
N ILE A 96 3.57 -13.34 13.65
CA ILE A 96 4.65 -12.41 13.99
C ILE A 96 5.36 -11.91 12.74
N GLU A 97 5.73 -12.82 11.84
CA GLU A 97 6.38 -12.48 10.56
C GLU A 97 5.51 -11.55 9.72
N TYR A 98 4.22 -11.85 9.60
CA TYR A 98 3.26 -11.01 8.89
C TYR A 98 3.15 -9.62 9.51
N SER A 99 3.01 -9.51 10.83
CA SER A 99 2.91 -8.23 11.52
C SER A 99 4.19 -7.39 11.35
N ASN A 100 5.35 -8.03 11.45
CA ASN A 100 6.63 -7.34 11.23
C ASN A 100 6.77 -6.85 9.80
N LEU A 101 6.39 -7.66 8.83
CA LEU A 101 6.41 -7.28 7.41
C LEU A 101 5.48 -6.10 7.14
N SER A 102 4.27 -6.12 7.69
CA SER A 102 3.29 -5.03 7.54
C SER A 102 3.76 -3.71 8.15
N LYS A 103 4.58 -3.78 9.19
CA LYS A 103 5.16 -2.62 9.88
C LYS A 103 6.55 -2.23 9.37
N ALA A 104 7.11 -3.01 8.43
CA ALA A 104 8.49 -2.83 7.99
C ALA A 104 8.75 -1.42 7.45
N THR A 105 9.83 -0.83 7.93
CA THR A 105 10.28 0.50 7.52
C THR A 105 10.61 0.57 6.03
N GLU A 106 11.06 -0.53 5.44
CA GLU A 106 11.35 -0.65 4.00
C GLU A 106 10.12 -0.35 3.14
N PHE A 107 8.95 -0.84 3.54
CA PHE A 107 7.71 -0.58 2.83
C PHE A 107 7.33 0.91 2.88
N ARG A 108 7.52 1.56 4.04
CA ARG A 108 7.34 3.01 4.18
C ARG A 108 8.34 3.79 3.34
N ASN A 109 9.60 3.36 3.31
CA ASN A 109 10.65 4.02 2.54
C ASN A 109 10.37 3.96 1.04
N VAL A 110 9.93 2.83 0.52
CA VAL A 110 9.54 2.69 -0.90
C VAL A 110 8.39 3.63 -1.26
N VAL A 111 7.38 3.71 -0.43
CA VAL A 111 6.23 4.63 -0.63
C VAL A 111 6.69 6.09 -0.55
N GLN A 112 7.54 6.44 0.42
CA GLN A 112 8.07 7.80 0.55
C GLN A 112 8.96 8.19 -0.63
N GLU A 113 9.78 7.28 -1.13
CA GLU A 113 10.59 7.51 -2.32
C GLU A 113 9.73 7.75 -3.55
N TYR A 114 8.67 6.98 -3.72
CA TYR A 114 7.71 7.19 -4.80
C TYR A 114 7.03 8.56 -4.71
N ASP A 115 6.57 8.95 -3.53
CA ASP A 115 5.97 10.27 -3.28
C ASP A 115 6.95 11.40 -3.60
N TYR A 116 8.20 11.25 -3.22
CA TYR A 116 9.24 12.22 -3.52
C TYR A 116 9.42 12.38 -5.04
N LYS A 117 9.57 11.29 -5.77
CA LYS A 117 9.72 11.31 -7.24
C LYS A 117 8.51 11.88 -7.95
N ALA A 118 7.31 11.58 -7.48
CA ALA A 118 6.08 12.14 -8.03
C ALA A 118 6.01 13.66 -7.84
N ASN A 119 6.38 14.15 -6.65
CA ASN A 119 6.44 15.57 -6.36
C ASN A 119 7.51 16.29 -7.19
N GLU A 120 8.68 15.68 -7.38
CA GLU A 120 9.75 16.20 -8.20
C GLU A 120 9.33 16.34 -9.67
N PHE A 121 8.63 15.33 -10.20
CA PHE A 121 8.05 15.37 -11.54
C PHE A 121 7.00 16.48 -11.68
N GLN A 122 6.10 16.62 -10.71
CA GLN A 122 5.08 17.68 -10.70
C GLN A 122 5.73 19.07 -10.66
N ASN A 123 6.75 19.27 -9.85
CA ASN A 123 7.48 20.52 -9.77
C ASN A 123 8.18 20.86 -11.10
N THR A 124 8.72 19.86 -11.78
CA THR A 124 9.32 20.02 -13.09
C THR A 124 8.28 20.45 -14.12
N ILE A 125 7.11 19.78 -14.17
CA ILE A 125 6.01 20.18 -15.05
C ILE A 125 5.60 21.61 -14.78
N ASN A 126 5.41 22.01 -13.53
CA ASN A 126 5.00 23.36 -13.14
C ASN A 126 5.97 24.43 -13.60
N LYS A 127 7.27 24.14 -13.66
CA LYS A 127 8.29 25.09 -14.18
C LYS A 127 8.11 25.37 -15.68
N TYR A 128 7.66 24.40 -16.44
CA TYR A 128 7.51 24.54 -17.89
C TYR A 128 6.10 24.95 -18.34
N THR A 129 5.16 25.03 -17.43
CA THR A 129 3.73 25.32 -17.71
C THR A 129 3.22 26.60 -17.07
N ALA A 130 4.08 27.30 -16.31
CA ALA A 130 3.73 28.57 -15.68
C ALA A 130 3.65 29.72 -16.70
#